data_2174ae0cf7ced59c8caf20b78780c56e
#
_entry.id   2174ae0cf7ced59c8caf20b78780c56e
#
_cell.length_a   1.000
_cell.length_b   1.000
_cell.length_c   1.000
_cell.angle_alpha   90.00
_cell.angle_beta   90.00
_cell.angle_gamma   90.00
#
_symmetry.space_group_name_H-M   'P 1'
#
loop_
_entity.id
_entity.type
_entity.pdbx_description
1 polymer ?
#
loop_
_entity_poly.entity_id
_entity_poly.type
_entity_poly.pdbx_seq_one_letter_code
_entity_poly.pdbx_strand_id
1 'polypeptide(L)'
;VMLANESLMQTSAAVPELVIIGVFAATISSAIGMLLAAPRTLQALSGDGMAPGVFARGSGPANEPRLAMLVSVLLAATLLGAGSIDFVSQILTMFFLTSYGSVNLVAALEALVGNPAYRPKFHIHWIVSFLGAIGCFLVMFMIDALATTVALLVILLLYGWYARRNLQTNWG
;
A
#
# COMPACT_ATOMS: atom_id res chain seq x y z
N VAL A 1 16.59 20.52 -15.59
CA VAL A 1 17.59 19.72 -16.31
C VAL A 1 17.54 18.26 -15.90
N MET A 2 17.35 17.91 -14.62
CA MET A 2 17.27 16.52 -14.16
C MET A 2 16.01 15.76 -14.63
N LEU A 3 14.87 16.44 -14.83
CA LEU A 3 13.61 15.83 -15.28
C LEU A 3 13.58 15.52 -16.79
N ALA A 4 14.54 16.03 -17.58
CA ALA A 4 14.54 15.87 -19.03
C ALA A 4 15.48 14.76 -19.54
N ASN A 5 16.17 14.05 -18.66
CA ASN A 5 17.18 13.08 -19.09
C ASN A 5 17.09 11.80 -18.23
N GLU A 6 16.31 10.83 -18.70
CA GLU A 6 16.07 9.55 -18.03
C GLU A 6 17.35 8.72 -17.85
N SER A 7 18.40 9.02 -18.63
CA SER A 7 19.68 8.32 -18.59
C SER A 7 20.75 8.97 -17.71
N LEU A 8 20.43 10.04 -16.95
CA LEU A 8 21.42 10.76 -16.14
C LEU A 8 22.15 9.87 -15.13
N MET A 9 21.45 8.94 -14.49
CA MET A 9 22.10 8.00 -13.57
C MET A 9 23.11 7.10 -14.28
N GLN A 10 22.80 6.66 -15.49
CA GLN A 10 23.69 5.81 -16.30
C GLN A 10 24.89 6.59 -16.80
N THR A 11 24.68 7.83 -17.29
CA THR A 11 25.77 8.67 -17.83
C THR A 11 26.69 9.24 -16.76
N SER A 12 26.22 9.36 -15.51
CA SER A 12 27.01 9.86 -14.39
C SER A 12 27.71 8.76 -13.59
N ALA A 13 27.39 7.49 -13.84
CA ALA A 13 27.99 6.37 -13.13
C ALA A 13 29.38 6.02 -13.70
N ALA A 14 30.29 5.62 -12.82
CA ALA A 14 31.63 5.16 -13.22
C ALA A 14 31.56 3.86 -14.06
N VAL A 15 30.54 3.02 -13.83
CA VAL A 15 30.25 1.81 -14.60
C VAL A 15 28.75 1.74 -14.86
N PRO A 16 28.27 2.25 -16.02
CA PRO A 16 26.85 2.32 -16.37
C PRO A 16 26.14 0.97 -16.35
N GLU A 17 26.83 -0.10 -16.73
CA GLU A 17 26.28 -1.46 -16.81
C GLU A 17 25.86 -1.99 -15.43
N LEU A 18 26.62 -1.66 -14.38
CA LEU A 18 26.28 -2.06 -13.00
C LEU A 18 24.99 -1.38 -12.52
N VAL A 19 24.71 -0.15 -12.94
CA VAL A 19 23.47 0.54 -12.62
C VAL A 19 22.30 -0.18 -13.25
N ILE A 20 22.40 -0.55 -14.53
CA ILE A 20 21.36 -1.28 -15.25
C ILE A 20 21.08 -2.63 -14.58
N ILE A 21 22.14 -3.42 -14.32
CA ILE A 21 22.00 -4.73 -13.65
C ILE A 21 21.39 -4.56 -12.27
N GLY A 22 21.81 -3.54 -11.51
CA GLY A 22 21.26 -3.25 -10.18
C GLY A 22 19.77 -2.91 -10.21
N VAL A 23 19.35 -2.07 -11.15
CA VAL A 23 17.92 -1.72 -11.34
C VAL A 23 17.11 -2.94 -11.72
N PHE A 24 17.57 -3.75 -12.69
CA PHE A 24 16.86 -4.99 -13.06
C PHE A 24 16.75 -5.97 -11.89
N ALA A 25 17.85 -6.21 -11.17
CA ALA A 25 17.86 -7.10 -10.02
C ALA A 25 16.90 -6.63 -8.92
N ALA A 26 16.91 -5.34 -8.59
CA ALA A 26 16.05 -4.74 -7.58
C ALA A 26 14.56 -4.81 -7.98
N THR A 27 14.25 -4.46 -9.23
CA THR A 27 12.86 -4.49 -9.72
C THR A 27 12.28 -5.90 -9.80
N ILE A 28 13.05 -6.88 -10.29
CA ILE A 28 12.62 -8.28 -10.34
C ILE A 28 12.43 -8.82 -8.92
N SER A 29 13.37 -8.57 -8.01
CA SER A 29 13.28 -9.01 -6.62
C SER A 29 12.04 -8.42 -5.93
N SER A 30 11.79 -7.13 -6.11
CA SER A 30 10.62 -6.44 -5.57
C SER A 30 9.31 -6.99 -6.16
N ALA A 31 9.27 -7.21 -7.47
CA ALA A 31 8.10 -7.76 -8.15
C ALA A 31 7.75 -9.16 -7.63
N ILE A 32 8.74 -10.05 -7.47
CA ILE A 32 8.53 -11.39 -6.92
C ILE A 32 8.02 -11.30 -5.47
N GLY A 33 8.64 -10.44 -4.65
CA GLY A 33 8.21 -10.22 -3.27
C GLY A 33 6.74 -9.78 -3.17
N MET A 34 6.32 -8.84 -4.00
CA MET A 34 4.94 -8.34 -4.03
C MET A 34 3.94 -9.36 -4.57
N LEU A 35 4.32 -10.14 -5.61
CA LEU A 35 3.48 -11.21 -6.14
C LEU A 35 3.22 -12.33 -5.12
N LEU A 36 4.14 -12.53 -4.18
CA LEU A 36 3.95 -13.49 -3.09
C LEU A 36 3.20 -12.88 -1.90
N ALA A 37 3.47 -11.62 -1.56
CA ALA A 37 2.90 -10.94 -0.41
C ALA A 37 1.43 -10.54 -0.61
N ALA A 38 1.07 -9.97 -1.76
CA ALA A 38 -0.27 -9.45 -2.01
C ALA A 38 -1.38 -10.51 -1.87
N PRO A 39 -1.26 -11.73 -2.45
CA PRO A 39 -2.28 -12.78 -2.29
C PRO A 39 -2.41 -13.25 -0.83
N ARG A 40 -1.30 -13.31 -0.10
CA ARG A 40 -1.31 -13.71 1.31
C ARG A 40 -2.01 -12.66 2.19
N THR A 41 -1.76 -11.39 1.92
CA THR A 41 -2.46 -10.29 2.60
C THR A 41 -3.96 -10.33 2.32
N LEU A 42 -4.36 -10.54 1.06
CA LEU A 42 -5.78 -10.68 0.69
C LEU A 42 -6.43 -11.90 1.36
N GLN A 43 -5.70 -13.02 1.47
CA GLN A 43 -6.16 -14.21 2.19
C GLN A 43 -6.38 -13.92 3.68
N ALA A 44 -5.43 -13.23 4.33
CA ALA A 44 -5.54 -12.86 5.73
C ALA A 44 -6.74 -11.93 5.98
N LEU A 45 -6.87 -10.86 5.19
CA LEU A 45 -8.02 -9.93 5.25
C LEU A 45 -9.35 -10.65 5.06
N SER A 46 -9.38 -11.65 4.19
CA SER A 46 -10.58 -12.47 3.97
C SER A 46 -10.87 -13.39 5.16
N GLY A 47 -9.84 -13.94 5.80
CA GLY A 47 -9.96 -14.70 7.05
C GLY A 47 -10.55 -13.86 8.19
N ASP A 48 -10.16 -12.60 8.27
CA ASP A 48 -10.66 -11.62 9.26
C ASP A 48 -12.04 -11.04 8.91
N GLY A 49 -12.66 -11.50 7.80
CA GLY A 49 -13.97 -11.02 7.36
C GLY A 49 -13.95 -9.63 6.70
N MET A 50 -12.78 -9.05 6.47
CA MET A 50 -12.61 -7.74 5.82
C MET A 50 -12.70 -7.82 4.29
N ALA A 51 -12.49 -9.00 3.71
CA ALA A 51 -12.63 -9.25 2.28
C ALA A 51 -13.59 -10.43 2.04
N PRO A 52 -14.06 -10.65 0.79
CA PRO A 52 -14.94 -11.78 0.48
C PRO A 52 -14.33 -13.12 0.88
N GLY A 53 -15.07 -13.95 1.63
CA GLY A 53 -14.61 -15.22 2.21
C GLY A 53 -14.08 -16.26 1.22
N VAL A 54 -14.32 -16.06 -0.08
CA VAL A 54 -13.77 -16.92 -1.14
C VAL A 54 -12.23 -16.87 -1.20
N PHE A 55 -11.61 -15.76 -0.79
CA PHE A 55 -10.17 -15.60 -0.78
C PHE A 55 -9.49 -16.18 0.48
N ALA A 56 -10.26 -16.47 1.53
CA ALA A 56 -9.71 -17.10 2.76
C ALA A 56 -9.23 -18.53 2.52
N ARG A 57 -9.79 -19.20 1.50
CA ARG A 57 -9.48 -20.59 1.22
C ARG A 57 -8.15 -20.74 0.49
N GLY A 58 -7.24 -21.52 1.07
CA GLY A 58 -6.02 -21.93 0.40
C GLY A 58 -6.11 -23.35 -0.13
N SER A 59 -5.13 -23.75 -0.91
CA SER A 59 -5.01 -25.08 -1.53
C SER A 59 -3.70 -25.74 -1.14
N GLY A 60 -3.72 -27.08 -0.98
CA GLY A 60 -2.55 -27.89 -0.66
C GLY A 60 -2.02 -27.73 0.76
N PRO A 61 -0.91 -28.44 1.08
CA PRO A 61 -0.34 -28.45 2.44
C PRO A 61 0.15 -27.09 2.93
N ALA A 62 0.57 -26.22 2.02
CA ALA A 62 1.03 -24.87 2.32
C ALA A 62 -0.10 -23.82 2.40
N ASN A 63 -1.36 -24.24 2.29
CA ASN A 63 -2.53 -23.37 2.29
C ASN A 63 -2.38 -22.19 1.30
N GLU A 64 -1.99 -22.49 0.04
CA GLU A 64 -1.69 -21.50 -0.98
C GLU A 64 -2.95 -20.77 -1.46
N PRO A 65 -2.98 -19.43 -1.46
CA PRO A 65 -4.15 -18.64 -1.87
C PRO A 65 -4.24 -18.51 -3.39
N ARG A 66 -4.49 -19.60 -4.11
CA ARG A 66 -4.46 -19.63 -5.59
C ARG A 66 -5.44 -18.65 -6.23
N LEU A 67 -6.65 -18.51 -5.68
CA LEU A 67 -7.65 -17.57 -6.19
C LEU A 67 -7.19 -16.11 -5.96
N ALA A 68 -6.66 -15.80 -4.77
CA ALA A 68 -6.13 -14.48 -4.49
C ALA A 68 -4.90 -14.16 -5.37
N MET A 69 -4.05 -15.15 -5.64
CA MET A 69 -2.90 -15.02 -6.55
C MET A 69 -3.37 -14.70 -7.98
N LEU A 70 -4.35 -15.45 -8.49
CA LEU A 70 -4.91 -15.23 -9.82
C LEU A 70 -5.48 -13.81 -9.96
N VAL A 71 -6.25 -13.35 -8.98
CA VAL A 71 -6.82 -11.99 -8.96
C VAL A 71 -5.72 -10.93 -8.89
N SER A 72 -4.70 -11.13 -8.06
CA SER A 72 -3.56 -10.19 -7.96
C SER A 72 -2.79 -10.08 -9.28
N VAL A 73 -2.53 -11.21 -9.95
CA VAL A 73 -1.84 -11.23 -11.24
C VAL A 73 -2.69 -10.58 -12.33
N LEU A 74 -3.99 -10.89 -12.39
CA LEU A 74 -4.90 -10.28 -13.36
C LEU A 74 -5.00 -8.77 -13.15
N LEU A 75 -5.09 -8.29 -11.91
CA LEU A 75 -5.11 -6.87 -11.59
C LEU A 75 -3.82 -6.19 -12.04
N ALA A 76 -2.66 -6.77 -11.74
CA ALA A 76 -1.37 -6.25 -12.19
C ALA A 76 -1.27 -6.21 -13.73
N ALA A 77 -1.69 -7.28 -14.40
CA ALA A 77 -1.68 -7.35 -15.87
C ALA A 77 -2.62 -6.33 -16.52
N THR A 78 -3.81 -6.10 -15.95
CA THR A 78 -4.75 -5.09 -16.46
C THR A 78 -4.21 -3.67 -16.29
N LEU A 79 -3.60 -3.36 -15.15
CA LEU A 79 -2.99 -2.05 -14.91
C LEU A 79 -1.81 -1.81 -15.86
N LEU A 80 -0.96 -2.81 -16.09
CA LEU A 80 0.15 -2.71 -17.05
C LEU A 80 -0.32 -2.59 -18.50
N GLY A 81 -1.42 -3.24 -18.85
CA GLY A 81 -1.99 -3.16 -20.21
C GLY A 81 -2.81 -1.89 -20.49
N ALA A 82 -3.33 -1.26 -19.46
CA ALA A 82 -4.26 -0.12 -19.60
C ALA A 82 -3.56 1.24 -19.58
N GLY A 83 -2.30 1.35 -19.13
CA GLY A 83 -1.66 2.63 -18.88
C GLY A 83 -0.17 2.70 -19.20
N SER A 84 0.33 3.93 -19.19
CA SER A 84 1.77 4.20 -19.20
C SER A 84 2.39 3.90 -17.83
N ILE A 85 3.71 3.79 -17.77
CA ILE A 85 4.47 3.65 -16.51
C ILE A 85 4.16 4.80 -15.56
N ASP A 86 4.00 6.02 -16.09
CA ASP A 86 3.65 7.21 -15.29
C ASP A 86 2.29 7.07 -14.63
N PHE A 87 1.29 6.57 -15.35
CA PHE A 87 -0.05 6.31 -14.82
C PHE A 87 -0.04 5.28 -13.68
N VAL A 88 0.67 4.16 -13.88
CA VAL A 88 0.81 3.12 -12.85
C VAL A 88 1.56 3.64 -11.64
N SER A 89 2.64 4.41 -11.85
CA SER A 89 3.43 5.04 -10.79
C SER A 89 2.59 6.01 -9.95
N GLN A 90 1.75 6.82 -10.60
CA GLN A 90 0.85 7.76 -9.92
C GLN A 90 -0.16 7.03 -9.03
N ILE A 91 -0.80 5.97 -9.54
CA ILE A 91 -1.73 5.14 -8.76
C ILE A 91 -1.03 4.52 -7.56
N LEU A 92 0.15 3.90 -7.75
CA LEU A 92 0.92 3.30 -6.67
C LEU A 92 1.28 4.33 -5.60
N THR A 93 1.73 5.51 -6.00
CA THR A 93 2.07 6.59 -5.07
C THR A 93 0.86 7.00 -4.23
N MET A 94 -0.33 7.11 -4.84
CA MET A 94 -1.57 7.41 -4.11
C MET A 94 -1.91 6.34 -3.07
N PHE A 95 -1.78 5.06 -3.42
CA PHE A 95 -2.00 3.96 -2.46
C PHE A 95 -1.00 3.97 -1.31
N PHE A 96 0.28 4.22 -1.58
CA PHE A 96 1.30 4.34 -0.54
C PHE A 96 1.02 5.51 0.40
N LEU A 97 0.77 6.69 -0.14
CA LEU A 97 0.47 7.89 0.66
C LEU A 97 -0.79 7.69 1.50
N THR A 98 -1.84 7.07 0.94
CA THR A 98 -3.05 6.72 1.68
C THR A 98 -2.74 5.78 2.84
N SER A 99 -1.98 4.71 2.60
CA SER A 99 -1.62 3.74 3.62
C SER A 99 -0.77 4.36 4.73
N TYR A 100 0.29 5.07 4.37
CA TYR A 100 1.16 5.73 5.36
C TYR A 100 0.44 6.87 6.09
N GLY A 101 -0.37 7.66 5.39
CA GLY A 101 -1.19 8.70 6.00
C GLY A 101 -2.16 8.12 7.02
N SER A 102 -2.83 7.02 6.69
CA SER A 102 -3.76 6.34 7.60
C SER A 102 -3.05 5.75 8.82
N VAL A 103 -1.91 5.08 8.64
CA VAL A 103 -1.12 4.51 9.76
C VAL A 103 -0.64 5.63 10.70
N ASN A 104 -0.13 6.73 10.15
CA ASN A 104 0.30 7.88 10.94
C ASN A 104 -0.87 8.52 11.68
N LEU A 105 -2.05 8.63 11.03
CA LEU A 105 -3.25 9.16 11.67
C LEU A 105 -3.70 8.29 12.83
N VAL A 106 -3.77 6.96 12.64
CA VAL A 106 -4.13 6.02 13.69
C VAL A 106 -3.13 6.09 14.85
N ALA A 107 -1.82 6.13 14.57
CA ALA A 107 -0.79 6.25 15.61
C ALA A 107 -0.94 7.56 16.42
N ALA A 108 -1.28 8.68 15.77
CA ALA A 108 -1.55 9.94 16.45
C ALA A 108 -2.80 9.87 17.34
N LEU A 109 -3.88 9.27 16.84
CA LEU A 109 -5.13 9.10 17.59
C LEU A 109 -4.95 8.16 18.79
N GLU A 110 -4.28 7.03 18.63
CA GLU A 110 -3.97 6.11 19.74
C GLU A 110 -3.13 6.76 20.83
N ALA A 111 -2.15 7.57 20.45
CA ALA A 111 -1.35 8.33 21.40
C ALA A 111 -2.15 9.44 22.12
N LEU A 112 -3.14 10.03 21.46
CA LEU A 112 -4.03 11.04 22.03
C LEU A 112 -5.04 10.44 23.02
N VAL A 113 -5.63 9.30 22.65
CA VAL A 113 -6.65 8.61 23.45
C VAL A 113 -6.04 7.98 24.72
N GLY A 114 -4.72 7.73 24.71
CA GLY A 114 -4.03 7.14 25.85
C GLY A 114 -4.47 5.70 26.12
N ASN A 115 -4.74 4.92 25.07
CA ASN A 115 -5.19 3.53 25.17
C ASN A 115 -4.19 2.70 25.98
N PRO A 116 -4.61 2.01 27.09
CA PRO A 116 -3.71 1.18 27.90
C PRO A 116 -3.02 0.04 27.16
N ALA A 117 -3.62 -0.42 26.05
CA ALA A 117 -3.05 -1.44 25.19
C ALA A 117 -1.93 -0.90 24.28
N TYR A 118 -1.91 0.41 24.03
CA TYR A 118 -0.87 1.07 23.25
C TYR A 118 0.39 1.30 24.09
N ARG A 119 1.34 0.35 24.00
CA ARG A 119 2.62 0.42 24.72
C ARG A 119 3.79 0.44 23.74
N PRO A 120 4.04 1.57 23.07
CA PRO A 120 5.14 1.64 22.13
C PRO A 120 6.48 1.57 22.84
N LYS A 121 7.45 0.86 22.27
CA LYS A 121 8.82 0.75 22.80
C LYS A 121 9.56 2.09 22.76
N PHE A 122 9.22 2.95 21.80
CA PHE A 122 9.72 4.31 21.68
C PHE A 122 8.55 5.27 21.77
N HIS A 123 8.64 6.25 22.66
CA HIS A 123 7.63 7.28 22.84
C HIS A 123 7.92 8.44 21.88
N ILE A 124 7.16 8.51 20.80
CA ILE A 124 7.17 9.65 19.88
C ILE A 124 5.94 10.50 20.21
N HIS A 125 6.14 11.81 20.25
CA HIS A 125 5.03 12.73 20.52
C HIS A 125 3.98 12.62 19.38
N TRP A 126 2.71 12.57 19.74
CA TRP A 126 1.59 12.39 18.79
C TRP A 126 1.58 13.41 17.64
N ILE A 127 2.10 14.64 17.87
CA ILE A 127 2.23 15.68 16.85
C ILE A 127 3.07 15.22 15.66
N VAL A 128 4.14 14.45 15.88
CA VAL A 128 5.00 13.98 14.80
C VAL A 128 4.23 13.07 13.83
N SER A 129 3.49 12.12 14.38
CA SER A 129 2.63 11.24 13.57
C SER A 129 1.50 12.02 12.89
N PHE A 130 0.91 12.98 13.58
CA PHE A 130 -0.14 13.84 13.01
C PHE A 130 0.37 14.70 11.86
N LEU A 131 1.55 15.31 11.99
CA LEU A 131 2.20 16.05 10.90
C LEU A 131 2.57 15.13 9.74
N GLY A 132 3.00 13.89 10.01
CA GLY A 132 3.23 12.87 8.99
C GLY A 132 1.96 12.54 8.19
N ALA A 133 0.82 12.38 8.87
CA ALA A 133 -0.47 12.16 8.23
C ALA A 133 -0.87 13.35 7.34
N ILE A 134 -0.80 14.57 7.88
CA ILE A 134 -1.10 15.80 7.12
C ILE A 134 -0.18 15.90 5.90
N GLY A 135 1.12 15.64 6.05
CA GLY A 135 2.08 15.65 4.94
C GLY A 135 1.70 14.68 3.82
N CYS A 136 1.32 13.45 4.16
CA CYS A 136 0.85 12.47 3.17
C CYS A 136 -0.38 12.97 2.41
N PHE A 137 -1.40 13.46 3.11
CA PHE A 137 -2.62 13.96 2.46
C PHE A 137 -2.37 15.23 1.63
N LEU A 138 -1.52 16.15 2.09
CA LEU A 138 -1.13 17.33 1.32
C LEU A 138 -0.44 16.94 0.00
N VAL A 139 0.50 16.00 0.04
CA VAL A 139 1.19 15.53 -1.16
C VAL A 139 0.21 14.86 -2.12
N MET A 140 -0.76 14.07 -1.63
CA MET A 140 -1.81 13.49 -2.46
C MET A 140 -2.61 14.57 -3.20
N PHE A 141 -3.02 15.64 -2.51
CA PHE A 141 -3.72 16.76 -3.14
C PHE A 141 -2.87 17.53 -4.16
N MET A 142 -1.55 17.60 -3.93
CA MET A 142 -0.63 18.24 -4.88
C MET A 142 -0.42 17.40 -6.14
N ILE A 143 -0.52 16.07 -6.05
CA ILE A 143 -0.36 15.17 -7.22
C ILE A 143 -1.64 15.21 -8.07
N ASP A 144 -2.78 14.93 -7.46
CA ASP A 144 -4.10 14.95 -8.13
C ASP A 144 -5.22 15.13 -7.08
N ALA A 145 -5.80 16.34 -7.06
CA ALA A 145 -6.85 16.68 -6.11
C ALA A 145 -8.16 15.90 -6.35
N LEU A 146 -8.48 15.57 -7.61
CA LEU A 146 -9.70 14.84 -7.96
C LEU A 146 -9.56 13.37 -7.55
N ALA A 147 -8.46 12.73 -7.93
CA ALA A 147 -8.18 11.35 -7.52
C ALA A 147 -8.11 11.21 -5.98
N THR A 148 -7.54 12.20 -5.29
CA THR A 148 -7.46 12.23 -3.82
C THR A 148 -8.85 12.31 -3.19
N THR A 149 -9.71 13.20 -3.67
CA THR A 149 -11.09 13.31 -3.15
C THR A 149 -11.88 12.03 -3.38
N VAL A 150 -11.77 11.41 -4.54
CA VAL A 150 -12.41 10.12 -4.84
C VAL A 150 -11.87 9.02 -3.90
N ALA A 151 -10.56 8.93 -3.71
CA ALA A 151 -9.95 7.95 -2.82
C ALA A 151 -10.44 8.10 -1.37
N LEU A 152 -10.48 9.33 -0.85
CA LEU A 152 -10.98 9.62 0.49
C LEU A 152 -12.46 9.27 0.65
N LEU A 153 -13.30 9.57 -0.35
CA LEU A 153 -14.71 9.18 -0.36
C LEU A 153 -14.88 7.66 -0.33
N VAL A 154 -14.10 6.92 -1.13
CA VAL A 154 -14.12 5.45 -1.13
C VAL A 154 -13.74 4.90 0.25
N ILE A 155 -12.69 5.44 0.88
CA ILE A 155 -12.27 5.03 2.23
C ILE A 155 -13.38 5.27 3.24
N LEU A 156 -14.00 6.45 3.23
CA LEU A 156 -15.11 6.79 4.14
C LEU A 156 -16.32 5.89 3.94
N LEU A 157 -16.66 5.58 2.68
CA LEU A 157 -17.75 4.65 2.36
C LEU A 157 -17.45 3.23 2.84
N LEU A 158 -16.23 2.74 2.60
CA LEU A 158 -15.80 1.43 3.10
C LEU A 158 -15.82 1.39 4.63
N TYR A 159 -15.27 2.42 5.28
CA TYR A 159 -15.30 2.52 6.74
C TYR A 159 -16.73 2.52 7.28
N GLY A 160 -17.63 3.32 6.70
CA GLY A 160 -19.04 3.35 7.10
C GLY A 160 -19.75 2.01 6.87
N TRP A 161 -19.39 1.31 5.79
CA TRP A 161 -19.93 -0.02 5.51
C TRP A 161 -19.46 -1.07 6.53
N TYR A 162 -18.15 -1.07 6.85
CA TYR A 162 -17.58 -1.96 7.86
C TYR A 162 -18.10 -1.64 9.27
N ALA A 163 -18.18 -0.37 9.63
CA ALA A 163 -18.71 0.05 10.93
C ALA A 163 -20.16 -0.43 11.16
N ARG A 164 -20.99 -0.46 10.10
CA ARG A 164 -22.36 -0.97 10.18
C ARG A 164 -22.45 -2.50 10.30
N ARG A 165 -21.43 -3.23 9.89
CA ARG A 165 -21.44 -4.70 9.91
C ARG A 165 -21.12 -5.32 11.27
N ASN A 166 -20.82 -4.51 12.31
CA ASN A 166 -20.42 -5.00 13.64
C ASN A 166 -19.47 -6.19 13.53
N LEU A 167 -18.36 -6.02 12.82
CA LEU A 167 -17.35 -7.06 12.73
C LEU A 167 -16.81 -7.31 14.13
N GLN A 168 -17.28 -8.40 14.74
CA GLN A 168 -16.71 -8.91 15.99
C GLN A 168 -15.33 -9.44 15.63
N THR A 169 -14.34 -8.59 15.70
CA THR A 169 -12.96 -9.00 15.62
C THR A 169 -12.65 -9.72 16.92
N ASN A 170 -12.56 -11.05 16.87
CA ASN A 170 -12.03 -11.82 17.98
C ASN A 170 -10.55 -11.44 18.12
N TRP A 171 -10.29 -10.52 19.01
CA TRP A 171 -8.94 -10.29 19.54
C TRP A 171 -8.65 -11.45 20.47
N GLY A 172 -8.16 -12.57 19.91
CA GLY A 172 -7.84 -13.79 20.64
C GLY A 172 -6.79 -13.62 21.72
#